data_e8a0985dd34b6227c724b86eb4f7ab7b
#
_entry.id   e8a0985dd34b6227c724b86eb4f7ab7b
#
_cell.length_a   1.000
_cell.length_b   1.000
_cell.length_c   1.000
_cell.angle_alpha   90.00
_cell.angle_beta   90.00
_cell.angle_gamma   90.00
#
_symmetry.space_group_name_H-M   'P 1'
#
loop_
_entity.id
_entity.type
_entity.pdbx_description
1 polymer ?
#
loop_
_entity_poly.entity_id
_entity_poly.type
_entity_poly.pdbx_seq_one_letter_code
_entity_poly.pdbx_strand_id
1 'polypeptide(L)'
;MKAFDWLRKVELVEMEYCFYKEDPVRPELDNKFRTDKGRKIFGLKHGKDITAVMCFAFTHGIPKDIKELDLMSKDAFMQATHRAGIQGEIAVAYTVWSKKKGGGKRIVQEVFKMVKKSHHLNRLVTLSPLTQMARDFHLRNGAIEVRVNPTSQNFEYTIENKWWKNYLEHTKKWFKLKR
;
A
#
# COMPACT_ATOMS: atom_id res chain seq x y z
N MET A 1 -33.47 -11.54 -2.02
CA MET A 1 -32.86 -10.57 -1.08
C MET A 1 -31.40 -10.25 -1.45
N LYS A 2 -31.10 -9.99 -2.74
CA LYS A 2 -29.74 -9.67 -3.24
C LYS A 2 -29.65 -8.34 -4.02
N ALA A 3 -30.73 -7.57 -4.11
CA ALA A 3 -30.80 -6.39 -4.99
C ALA A 3 -30.22 -5.08 -4.39
N PHE A 4 -29.89 -5.04 -3.09
CA PHE A 4 -29.41 -3.83 -2.43
C PHE A 4 -27.98 -3.91 -1.90
N ASP A 5 -27.27 -5.00 -2.12
CA ASP A 5 -25.91 -5.18 -1.60
C ASP A 5 -24.86 -4.30 -2.30
N TRP A 6 -25.15 -3.91 -3.58
CA TRP A 6 -24.30 -3.02 -4.36
C TRP A 6 -24.34 -1.54 -3.88
N LEU A 7 -25.38 -1.15 -3.14
CA LEU A 7 -25.53 0.20 -2.56
C LEU A 7 -24.78 0.37 -1.24
N ARG A 8 -24.30 -0.71 -0.61
CA ARG A 8 -23.54 -0.60 0.61
C ARG A 8 -22.17 0.00 0.33
N LYS A 9 -21.91 1.14 0.99
CA LYS A 9 -20.65 1.85 0.88
C LYS A 9 -19.51 0.92 1.30
N VAL A 10 -18.52 0.80 0.44
CA VAL A 10 -17.27 0.12 0.74
C VAL A 10 -16.37 1.12 1.45
N GLU A 11 -15.82 0.73 2.59
CA GLU A 11 -15.02 1.59 3.45
C GLU A 11 -13.69 0.92 3.76
N LEU A 12 -12.60 1.71 3.73
CA LEU A 12 -11.29 1.30 4.21
C LEU A 12 -11.21 1.60 5.70
N VAL A 13 -10.97 0.58 6.52
CA VAL A 13 -10.89 0.70 7.98
C VAL A 13 -9.54 0.20 8.48
N GLU A 14 -8.95 0.91 9.44
CA GLU A 14 -7.79 0.43 10.18
C GLU A 14 -8.26 -0.60 11.22
N MET A 15 -7.49 -1.68 11.40
CA MET A 15 -7.82 -2.80 12.27
C MET A 15 -6.65 -3.10 13.21
N GLU A 16 -6.96 -3.52 14.43
CA GLU A 16 -5.95 -3.96 15.41
C GLU A 16 -5.53 -5.42 15.20
N TYR A 17 -6.35 -6.22 14.54
CA TYR A 17 -6.06 -7.62 14.23
C TYR A 17 -6.72 -8.07 12.93
N CYS A 18 -6.20 -9.15 12.36
CA CYS A 18 -6.79 -9.87 11.24
C CYS A 18 -6.64 -11.39 11.44
N PHE A 19 -7.40 -12.17 10.68
CA PHE A 19 -7.24 -13.62 10.63
C PHE A 19 -6.01 -13.98 9.78
N TYR A 20 -4.81 -13.71 10.31
CA TYR A 20 -3.54 -13.82 9.58
C TYR A 20 -3.25 -15.23 9.06
N LYS A 21 -3.83 -16.27 9.66
CA LYS A 21 -3.74 -17.67 9.15
C LYS A 21 -4.46 -17.86 7.82
N GLU A 22 -5.39 -16.97 7.46
CA GLU A 22 -6.06 -16.95 6.15
C GLU A 22 -5.24 -16.18 5.08
N ASP A 23 -4.13 -15.56 5.45
CA ASP A 23 -3.22 -14.87 4.51
C ASP A 23 -2.45 -15.92 3.68
N PRO A 24 -2.70 -16.03 2.37
CA PRO A 24 -2.03 -17.02 1.53
C PRO A 24 -0.58 -16.67 1.22
N VAL A 25 -0.15 -15.46 1.57
CA VAL A 25 1.17 -14.94 1.24
C VAL A 25 2.13 -15.06 2.42
N ARG A 26 1.67 -14.70 3.63
CA ARG A 26 2.50 -14.62 4.83
C ARG A 26 1.75 -15.06 6.09
N PRO A 27 1.26 -16.31 6.13
CA PRO A 27 0.52 -16.83 7.30
C PRO A 27 1.39 -16.97 8.56
N GLU A 28 2.71 -16.89 8.41
CA GLU A 28 3.68 -16.92 9.51
C GLU A 28 3.78 -15.59 10.28
N LEU A 29 3.37 -14.47 9.69
CA LEU A 29 3.42 -13.16 10.34
C LEU A 29 2.15 -12.95 11.16
N ASP A 30 2.28 -13.00 12.47
CA ASP A 30 1.17 -12.82 13.42
C ASP A 30 0.69 -11.37 13.54
N ASN A 31 -0.38 -11.13 14.31
CA ASN A 31 -0.92 -9.78 14.51
C ASN A 31 0.05 -8.87 15.26
N LYS A 32 0.89 -9.41 16.16
CA LYS A 32 1.91 -8.64 16.85
C LYS A 32 2.91 -8.05 15.85
N PHE A 33 3.43 -8.88 14.92
CA PHE A 33 4.27 -8.37 13.84
C PHE A 33 3.55 -7.29 13.03
N ARG A 34 2.26 -7.50 12.69
CA ARG A 34 1.50 -6.63 11.77
C ARG A 34 1.14 -5.28 12.37
N THR A 35 1.18 -5.12 13.69
CA THR A 35 0.82 -3.88 14.40
C THR A 35 1.98 -3.23 15.15
N ASP A 36 3.08 -3.95 15.37
CA ASP A 36 4.27 -3.42 16.03
C ASP A 36 5.01 -2.39 15.14
N LYS A 37 5.79 -1.51 15.78
CA LYS A 37 6.65 -0.53 15.10
C LYS A 37 5.90 0.34 14.08
N GLY A 38 4.67 0.72 14.43
CA GLY A 38 3.81 1.56 13.60
C GLY A 38 3.28 0.91 12.33
N ARG A 39 3.47 -0.39 12.13
CA ARG A 39 2.82 -1.13 11.04
C ARG A 39 1.31 -1.13 11.22
N LYS A 40 0.58 -1.22 10.13
CA LYS A 40 -0.87 -1.08 10.08
C LYS A 40 -1.53 -2.22 9.32
N ILE A 41 -2.70 -2.61 9.80
CA ILE A 41 -3.61 -3.54 9.12
C ILE A 41 -4.80 -2.72 8.62
N PHE A 42 -5.11 -2.79 7.32
CA PHE A 42 -6.31 -2.20 6.75
C PHE A 42 -7.24 -3.28 6.23
N GLY A 43 -8.52 -3.13 6.54
CA GLY A 43 -9.60 -3.96 6.04
C GLY A 43 -10.51 -3.20 5.06
N LEU A 44 -10.95 -3.89 4.03
CA LEU A 44 -12.00 -3.41 3.14
C LEU A 44 -13.36 -3.88 3.68
N LYS A 45 -14.07 -2.99 4.37
CA LYS A 45 -15.36 -3.27 4.98
C LYS A 45 -16.48 -3.08 3.96
N HIS A 46 -17.36 -4.06 3.88
CA HIS A 46 -18.58 -4.00 3.09
C HIS A 46 -19.77 -4.45 3.95
N GLY A 47 -20.56 -3.50 4.42
CA GLY A 47 -21.56 -3.75 5.45
C GLY A 47 -20.92 -4.14 6.79
N LYS A 48 -21.16 -5.37 7.26
CA LYS A 48 -20.55 -5.91 8.49
C LYS A 48 -19.28 -6.75 8.23
N ASP A 49 -18.99 -7.07 6.98
CA ASP A 49 -17.94 -8.01 6.59
C ASP A 49 -16.64 -7.30 6.20
N ILE A 50 -15.50 -7.85 6.62
CA ILE A 50 -14.19 -7.52 6.05
C ILE A 50 -13.96 -8.45 4.84
N THR A 51 -13.90 -7.87 3.65
CA THR A 51 -13.84 -8.59 2.37
C THR A 51 -12.44 -8.72 1.79
N ALA A 52 -11.53 -7.84 2.20
CA ALA A 52 -10.12 -7.89 1.86
C ALA A 52 -9.29 -7.27 2.98
N VAL A 53 -8.01 -7.66 3.07
CA VAL A 53 -7.05 -7.15 4.06
C VAL A 53 -5.75 -6.80 3.36
N MET A 54 -5.11 -5.73 3.80
CA MET A 54 -3.78 -5.31 3.36
C MET A 54 -2.98 -4.81 4.56
N CYS A 55 -1.72 -5.27 4.68
CA CYS A 55 -0.84 -4.85 5.76
C CYS A 55 0.33 -4.02 5.24
N PHE A 56 0.68 -3.00 6.01
CA PHE A 56 1.69 -2.00 5.67
C PHE A 56 2.78 -1.90 6.72
N ALA A 57 3.96 -1.56 6.23
CA ALA A 57 5.02 -0.93 7.00
C ALA A 57 5.31 0.45 6.39
N PHE A 58 5.83 1.36 7.21
CA PHE A 58 6.29 2.68 6.77
C PHE A 58 7.81 2.74 6.88
N THR A 59 8.49 3.15 5.80
CA THR A 59 9.94 3.09 5.68
C THR A 59 10.47 4.31 4.95
N HIS A 60 11.79 4.54 5.02
CA HIS A 60 12.50 5.54 4.21
C HIS A 60 13.13 4.92 2.95
N GLY A 61 13.17 3.60 2.85
CA GLY A 61 13.73 2.87 1.71
C GLY A 61 12.82 1.72 1.26
N ILE A 62 13.14 1.11 0.13
CA ILE A 62 12.40 -0.04 -0.41
C ILE A 62 13.06 -1.34 0.07
N PRO A 63 12.41 -2.13 0.94
CA PRO A 63 12.98 -3.37 1.46
C PRO A 63 13.02 -4.46 0.39
N LYS A 64 14.06 -5.31 0.44
CA LYS A 64 14.20 -6.47 -0.44
C LYS A 64 13.56 -7.74 0.10
N ASP A 65 13.36 -7.83 1.42
CA ASP A 65 12.75 -8.98 2.09
C ASP A 65 12.07 -8.56 3.41
N ILE A 66 11.45 -9.52 4.12
CA ILE A 66 10.75 -9.25 5.39
C ILE A 66 11.70 -8.85 6.51
N LYS A 67 12.94 -9.35 6.53
CA LYS A 67 13.93 -8.99 7.55
C LYS A 67 14.32 -7.52 7.40
N GLU A 68 14.57 -7.10 6.17
CA GLU A 68 14.89 -5.70 5.86
C GLU A 68 13.67 -4.78 6.09
N LEU A 69 12.45 -5.24 5.77
CA LEU A 69 11.22 -4.53 6.11
C LEU A 69 11.11 -4.29 7.62
N ASP A 70 11.36 -5.33 8.45
CA ASP A 70 11.29 -5.21 9.91
C ASP A 70 12.31 -4.20 10.45
N LEU A 71 13.55 -4.24 9.97
CA LEU A 71 14.60 -3.31 10.35
C LEU A 71 14.24 -1.87 9.93
N MET A 72 13.90 -1.65 8.67
CA MET A 72 13.57 -0.33 8.15
C MET A 72 12.34 0.29 8.82
N SER A 73 11.29 -0.52 9.10
CA SER A 73 10.09 -0.01 9.79
C SER A 73 10.38 0.33 11.24
N LYS A 74 11.25 -0.45 11.92
CA LYS A 74 11.72 -0.14 13.26
C LYS A 74 12.50 1.18 13.30
N ASP A 75 13.44 1.35 12.37
CA ASP A 75 14.25 2.57 12.30
C ASP A 75 13.39 3.81 12.02
N ALA A 76 12.46 3.72 11.07
CA ALA A 76 11.53 4.80 10.77
C ALA A 76 10.64 5.14 11.97
N PHE A 77 10.14 4.13 12.70
CA PHE A 77 9.35 4.33 13.91
C PHE A 77 10.15 5.02 15.02
N MET A 78 11.38 4.57 15.27
CA MET A 78 12.27 5.19 16.26
C MET A 78 12.61 6.63 15.91
N GLN A 79 12.91 6.93 14.65
CA GLN A 79 13.17 8.28 14.20
C GLN A 79 11.96 9.20 14.39
N ALA A 80 10.75 8.73 14.07
CA ALA A 80 9.51 9.48 14.27
C ALA A 80 9.25 9.78 15.74
N THR A 81 9.51 8.83 16.64
CA THR A 81 9.35 8.99 18.08
C THR A 81 10.29 10.06 18.65
N HIS A 82 11.55 10.11 18.18
CA HIS A 82 12.52 11.06 18.66
C HIS A 82 12.43 12.46 18.05
N ARG A 83 11.85 12.59 16.86
CA ARG A 83 11.85 13.86 16.10
C ARG A 83 10.46 14.49 15.93
N ALA A 84 9.46 14.09 16.72
CA ALA A 84 8.05 14.53 16.60
C ALA A 84 7.55 14.50 15.15
N GLY A 85 7.89 13.43 14.41
CA GLY A 85 7.81 13.49 12.98
C GLY A 85 7.12 12.33 12.31
N ILE A 86 7.43 12.23 11.07
CA ILE A 86 6.81 11.39 10.06
C ILE A 86 7.48 10.03 10.12
N GLN A 87 6.68 9.00 10.31
CA GLN A 87 7.13 7.62 10.28
C GLN A 87 7.29 7.16 8.83
N GLY A 88 8.43 7.48 8.20
CA GLY A 88 8.73 7.08 6.83
C GLY A 88 7.78 7.65 5.76
N GLU A 89 8.29 7.99 4.60
CA GLU A 89 7.51 8.56 3.49
C GLU A 89 7.04 7.50 2.49
N ILE A 90 7.46 6.24 2.63
CA ILE A 90 7.09 5.13 1.77
C ILE A 90 6.14 4.20 2.51
N ALA A 91 4.92 4.04 2.02
CA ALA A 91 4.03 2.97 2.46
C ALA A 91 4.39 1.68 1.72
N VAL A 92 4.87 0.66 2.44
CA VAL A 92 5.24 -0.64 1.89
C VAL A 92 4.16 -1.65 2.22
N ALA A 93 3.33 -2.01 1.24
CA ALA A 93 2.37 -3.09 1.34
C ALA A 93 3.10 -4.44 1.21
N TYR A 94 3.17 -5.22 2.29
CA TYR A 94 3.89 -6.49 2.29
C TYR A 94 3.00 -7.72 2.19
N THR A 95 1.69 -7.56 2.33
CA THR A 95 0.71 -8.60 2.03
C THR A 95 -0.65 -8.01 1.68
N VAL A 96 -1.37 -8.69 0.80
CA VAL A 96 -2.75 -8.38 0.43
C VAL A 96 -3.49 -9.68 0.10
N TRP A 97 -4.68 -9.85 0.66
CA TRP A 97 -5.56 -10.95 0.28
C TRP A 97 -7.04 -10.55 0.35
N SER A 98 -7.91 -11.36 -0.23
CA SER A 98 -9.33 -11.09 -0.20
C SER A 98 -10.15 -12.37 -0.18
N LYS A 99 -11.29 -12.31 0.54
CA LYS A 99 -12.30 -13.38 0.62
C LYS A 99 -13.31 -13.32 -0.53
N LYS A 100 -13.38 -12.19 -1.22
CA LYS A 100 -14.33 -11.96 -2.34
C LYS A 100 -13.59 -11.60 -3.61
N LYS A 101 -14.05 -12.12 -4.75
CA LYS A 101 -13.51 -11.79 -6.08
C LYS A 101 -13.53 -10.27 -6.28
N GLY A 102 -12.41 -9.72 -6.74
CA GLY A 102 -12.24 -8.28 -6.96
C GLY A 102 -11.88 -7.47 -5.70
N GLY A 103 -11.97 -8.04 -4.49
CA GLY A 103 -11.64 -7.35 -3.23
C GLY A 103 -10.18 -6.91 -3.18
N GLY A 104 -9.25 -7.74 -3.66
CA GLY A 104 -7.84 -7.39 -3.74
C GLY A 104 -7.57 -6.14 -4.61
N LYS A 105 -8.17 -6.06 -5.80
CA LYS A 105 -8.10 -4.86 -6.65
C LYS A 105 -8.70 -3.64 -5.93
N ARG A 106 -9.86 -3.81 -5.30
CA ARG A 106 -10.56 -2.70 -4.65
C ARG A 106 -9.77 -2.14 -3.47
N ILE A 107 -9.21 -3.00 -2.59
CA ILE A 107 -8.44 -2.53 -1.45
C ILE A 107 -7.17 -1.79 -1.89
N VAL A 108 -6.48 -2.26 -2.94
CA VAL A 108 -5.34 -1.53 -3.54
C VAL A 108 -5.76 -0.12 -3.98
N GLN A 109 -6.91 0.01 -4.64
CA GLN A 109 -7.42 1.31 -5.10
C GLN A 109 -7.75 2.26 -3.94
N GLU A 110 -8.42 1.76 -2.89
CA GLU A 110 -8.79 2.60 -1.73
C GLU A 110 -7.55 3.02 -0.92
N VAL A 111 -6.60 2.11 -0.75
CA VAL A 111 -5.32 2.42 -0.12
C VAL A 111 -4.52 3.43 -0.95
N PHE A 112 -4.46 3.25 -2.25
CA PHE A 112 -3.79 4.22 -3.13
C PHE A 112 -4.40 5.62 -3.01
N LYS A 113 -5.74 5.73 -2.92
CA LYS A 113 -6.42 7.01 -2.66
C LYS A 113 -6.03 7.59 -1.30
N MET A 114 -5.90 6.75 -0.27
CA MET A 114 -5.47 7.18 1.07
C MET A 114 -4.03 7.72 1.02
N VAL A 115 -3.11 7.00 0.40
CA VAL A 115 -1.71 7.44 0.25
C VAL A 115 -1.63 8.75 -0.55
N LYS A 116 -2.39 8.88 -1.64
CA LYS A 116 -2.47 10.14 -2.43
C LYS A 116 -2.95 11.35 -1.65
N LYS A 117 -3.78 11.15 -0.64
CA LYS A 117 -4.31 12.22 0.22
C LYS A 117 -3.40 12.52 1.40
N SER A 118 -2.47 11.65 1.71
CA SER A 118 -1.51 11.86 2.80
C SER A 118 -0.54 12.99 2.44
N HIS A 119 -0.25 13.84 3.42
CA HIS A 119 0.79 14.87 3.29
C HIS A 119 2.20 14.31 3.55
N HIS A 120 2.29 13.10 4.11
CA HIS A 120 3.53 12.48 4.55
C HIS A 120 4.00 11.35 3.65
N LEU A 121 3.03 10.61 3.06
CA LEU A 121 3.34 9.49 2.18
C LEU A 121 3.43 9.98 0.74
N ASN A 122 4.54 9.70 0.10
CA ASN A 122 4.81 10.08 -1.29
C ASN A 122 4.89 8.88 -2.23
N ARG A 123 5.00 7.65 -1.69
CA ARG A 123 5.11 6.42 -2.47
C ARG A 123 4.28 5.28 -1.87
N LEU A 124 3.66 4.48 -2.74
CA LEU A 124 3.05 3.20 -2.40
C LEU A 124 3.82 2.09 -3.13
N VAL A 125 4.61 1.35 -2.38
CA VAL A 125 5.44 0.26 -2.88
C VAL A 125 4.94 -1.06 -2.32
N THR A 126 5.17 -2.18 -3.00
CA THR A 126 4.85 -3.51 -2.48
C THR A 126 6.10 -4.33 -2.23
N LEU A 127 6.05 -5.23 -1.26
CA LEU A 127 7.01 -6.30 -1.05
C LEU A 127 6.28 -7.63 -1.30
N SER A 128 6.27 -8.07 -2.55
CA SER A 128 5.48 -9.22 -3.02
C SER A 128 6.31 -10.50 -3.12
N PRO A 129 5.71 -11.69 -3.00
CA PRO A 129 6.42 -12.94 -3.26
C PRO A 129 6.88 -12.99 -4.72
N LEU A 130 7.99 -13.70 -4.98
CA LEU A 130 8.54 -13.87 -6.32
C LEU A 130 7.73 -14.92 -7.09
N THR A 131 6.49 -14.57 -7.45
CA THR A 131 5.58 -15.43 -8.22
C THR A 131 4.98 -14.66 -9.39
N GLN A 132 4.69 -15.38 -10.49
CA GLN A 132 4.05 -14.80 -11.67
C GLN A 132 2.65 -14.24 -11.32
N MET A 133 1.90 -14.94 -10.45
CA MET A 133 0.57 -14.50 -10.02
C MET A 133 0.62 -13.12 -9.32
N ALA A 134 1.58 -12.91 -8.41
CA ALA A 134 1.75 -11.62 -7.74
C ALA A 134 2.17 -10.53 -8.74
N ARG A 135 3.09 -10.85 -9.66
CA ARG A 135 3.52 -9.94 -10.73
C ARG A 135 2.34 -9.50 -11.59
N ASP A 136 1.57 -10.45 -12.11
CA ASP A 136 0.41 -10.17 -12.95
C ASP A 136 -0.67 -9.37 -12.21
N PHE A 137 -0.86 -9.65 -10.92
CA PHE A 137 -1.81 -8.89 -10.10
C PHE A 137 -1.43 -7.42 -10.03
N HIS A 138 -0.18 -7.10 -9.70
CA HIS A 138 0.27 -5.72 -9.54
C HIS A 138 0.31 -4.96 -10.85
N LEU A 139 0.83 -5.56 -11.92
CA LEU A 139 0.88 -4.93 -13.25
C LEU A 139 -0.53 -4.65 -13.80
N ARG A 140 -1.46 -5.62 -13.69
CA ARG A 140 -2.87 -5.41 -14.09
C ARG A 140 -3.61 -4.35 -13.28
N ASN A 141 -3.14 -4.06 -12.07
CA ASN A 141 -3.69 -2.98 -11.24
C ASN A 141 -2.96 -1.63 -11.43
N GLY A 142 -2.06 -1.51 -12.42
CA GLY A 142 -1.43 -0.25 -12.81
C GLY A 142 -0.15 0.08 -12.04
N ALA A 143 0.46 -0.89 -11.36
CA ALA A 143 1.79 -0.73 -10.78
C ALA A 143 2.88 -0.93 -11.84
N ILE A 144 4.06 -0.36 -11.59
CA ILE A 144 5.28 -0.63 -12.35
C ILE A 144 6.21 -1.54 -11.51
N GLU A 145 6.95 -2.42 -12.16
CA GLU A 145 7.99 -3.22 -11.50
C GLU A 145 9.20 -2.35 -11.21
N VAL A 146 9.60 -2.26 -9.94
CA VAL A 146 10.72 -1.44 -9.49
C VAL A 146 11.98 -2.28 -9.36
N ARG A 147 11.84 -3.47 -8.76
CA ARG A 147 12.98 -4.35 -8.49
C ARG A 147 12.55 -5.81 -8.33
N VAL A 148 13.38 -6.71 -8.85
CA VAL A 148 13.31 -8.14 -8.57
C VAL A 148 14.48 -8.50 -7.65
N ASN A 149 14.17 -9.17 -6.53
CA ASN A 149 15.13 -9.63 -5.52
C ASN A 149 15.22 -11.16 -5.54
N PRO A 150 16.15 -11.78 -4.82
CA PRO A 150 16.28 -13.25 -4.83
C PRO A 150 15.03 -14.01 -4.35
N THR A 151 14.23 -13.44 -3.42
CA THR A 151 13.05 -14.10 -2.82
C THR A 151 11.77 -13.28 -2.90
N SER A 152 11.83 -12.07 -3.50
CA SER A 152 10.71 -11.15 -3.57
C SER A 152 10.79 -10.26 -4.81
N GLN A 153 9.74 -9.47 -5.01
CA GLN A 153 9.70 -8.43 -6.04
C GLN A 153 8.96 -7.20 -5.51
N ASN A 154 9.38 -6.02 -5.96
CA ASN A 154 8.79 -4.76 -5.57
C ASN A 154 8.07 -4.12 -6.76
N PHE A 155 6.85 -3.65 -6.51
CA PHE A 155 6.06 -2.87 -7.46
C PHE A 155 5.71 -1.53 -6.84
N GLU A 156 5.57 -0.50 -7.66
CA GLU A 156 5.19 0.83 -7.22
C GLU A 156 3.93 1.28 -7.94
N TYR A 157 2.96 1.77 -7.17
CA TYR A 157 1.82 2.49 -7.67
C TYR A 157 2.18 3.97 -7.71
N THR A 158 2.43 4.50 -8.91
CA THR A 158 2.89 5.88 -9.09
C THR A 158 1.83 6.87 -8.66
N ILE A 159 2.17 7.67 -7.65
CA ILE A 159 1.42 8.86 -7.29
C ILE A 159 1.80 9.92 -8.31
N GLU A 160 1.02 10.04 -9.40
CA GLU A 160 1.18 11.18 -10.31
C GLU A 160 0.97 12.45 -9.50
N ASN A 161 2.04 13.16 -9.25
CA ASN A 161 2.01 14.45 -8.59
C ASN A 161 1.32 15.44 -9.54
N LYS A 162 0.00 15.64 -9.38
CA LYS A 162 -0.79 16.61 -10.17
C LYS A 162 -0.14 18.01 -10.16
N TRP A 163 0.62 18.33 -9.10
CA TRP A 163 1.35 19.59 -8.99
C TRP A 163 2.44 19.72 -10.06
N TRP A 164 3.23 18.66 -10.31
CA TRP A 164 4.26 18.67 -11.37
C TRP A 164 3.66 18.70 -12.77
N LYS A 165 2.54 18.01 -13.01
CA LYS A 165 1.83 18.09 -14.32
C LYS A 165 1.32 19.51 -14.55
N ASN A 166 0.67 20.11 -13.57
CA ASN A 166 0.20 21.50 -13.67
C ASN A 166 1.35 22.49 -13.85
N TYR A 167 2.46 22.29 -13.12
CA TYR A 167 3.67 23.13 -13.27
C TYR A 167 4.28 23.00 -14.66
N LEU A 168 4.42 21.78 -15.18
CA LEU A 168 4.96 21.54 -16.54
C LEU A 168 4.00 22.04 -17.64
N GLU A 169 2.70 21.97 -17.45
CA GLU A 169 1.74 22.53 -18.40
C GLU A 169 1.74 24.07 -18.38
N HIS A 170 1.85 24.68 -17.20
CA HIS A 170 2.02 26.13 -17.07
C HIS A 170 3.32 26.63 -17.67
N THR A 171 4.43 25.96 -17.45
CA THR A 171 5.72 26.33 -18.05
C THR A 171 5.71 26.15 -19.57
N LYS A 172 5.10 25.08 -20.10
CA LYS A 172 4.92 24.89 -21.56
C LYS A 172 4.06 25.97 -22.18
N LYS A 173 3.01 26.44 -21.49
CA LYS A 173 2.16 27.55 -21.94
C LYS A 173 2.93 28.87 -21.96
N TRP A 174 3.79 29.10 -20.96
CA TRP A 174 4.65 30.30 -20.89
C TRP A 174 5.68 30.37 -22.02
N PHE A 175 6.30 29.25 -22.36
CA PHE A 175 7.27 29.16 -23.46
C PHE A 175 6.62 29.28 -24.85
N LYS A 176 5.32 28.91 -24.99
CA LYS A 176 4.59 29.10 -26.26
C LYS A 176 4.09 30.54 -26.49
N LEU A 177 3.96 31.34 -25.44
CA LEU A 177 3.53 32.75 -25.53
C LEU A 177 4.68 33.72 -25.77
N LYS A 178 5.94 33.24 -25.75
CA LYS A 178 7.14 34.06 -26.02
C LYS A 178 7.78 33.78 -27.40
N ARG A 179 7.09 33.08 -28.28
CA ARG A 179 7.41 32.98 -29.71
C ARG A 179 6.32 33.66 -30.52
#